data_d1db849ae3fc993a6db48aeacf6d9170
#
_entry.id   d1db849ae3fc993a6db48aeacf6d9170
#
_cell.length_a   1.000
_cell.length_b   1.000
_cell.length_c   1.000
_cell.angle_alpha   90.00
_cell.angle_beta   90.00
_cell.angle_gamma   90.00
#
_symmetry.space_group_name_H-M   'P 1'
#
loop_
_entity.id
_entity.type
_entity.pdbx_description
1 polymer ?
#
loop_
_entity_poly.entity_id
_entity_poly.type
_entity_poly.pdbx_seq_one_letter_code
_entity_poly.pdbx_strand_id
1 'polypeptide(L)'
;MFRILIAEDDPSTARLLGAIVKRAGYEPLIAADGVQALELLDHNQIDLLLCDVMMPRMDGFTLTRTIRESGSMLPILMLTAKDMPQDKHTGFIVGTDDYMTKPPDRQELVLRIKALLRLSLIHISEPTRP
;
A
#
# COMPACT_ATOMS: atom_id res chain seq x y z
N MET A 1 -5.54 16.01 4.70
CA MET A 1 -5.54 15.17 3.47
C MET A 1 -4.69 13.93 3.71
N PHE A 2 -5.24 12.78 3.41
CA PHE A 2 -4.49 11.52 3.55
C PHE A 2 -3.42 11.42 2.49
N ARG A 3 -2.26 10.89 2.88
CA ARG A 3 -1.14 10.65 1.98
C ARG A 3 -1.03 9.16 1.70
N ILE A 4 -0.95 8.82 0.42
CA ILE A 4 -0.86 7.43 -0.04
C ILE A 4 0.49 7.24 -0.72
N LEU A 5 1.31 6.35 -0.16
CA LEU A 5 2.59 6.02 -0.77
C LEU A 5 2.36 4.90 -1.78
N ILE A 6 2.79 5.12 -3.01
CA ILE A 6 2.64 4.16 -4.09
C ILE A 6 4.04 3.62 -4.42
N ALA A 7 4.25 2.34 -4.13
CA ALA A 7 5.52 1.66 -4.44
C ALA A 7 5.31 0.86 -5.71
N GLU A 8 5.83 1.37 -6.82
CA GLU A 8 5.63 0.79 -8.15
C GLU A 8 6.80 1.18 -9.05
N ASP A 9 7.47 0.18 -9.62
CA ASP A 9 8.66 0.44 -10.43
C ASP A 9 8.36 0.82 -11.87
N ASP A 10 7.18 0.49 -12.38
CA ASP A 10 6.80 0.87 -13.75
C ASP A 10 6.28 2.32 -13.76
N PRO A 11 6.98 3.25 -14.45
CA PRO A 11 6.58 4.65 -14.39
C PRO A 11 5.18 4.93 -14.90
N SER A 12 4.74 4.20 -15.92
CA SER A 12 3.39 4.39 -16.47
C SER A 12 2.33 3.96 -15.46
N THR A 13 2.52 2.81 -14.83
CA THR A 13 1.61 2.31 -13.83
C THR A 13 1.60 3.22 -12.60
N ALA A 14 2.77 3.67 -12.16
CA ALA A 14 2.87 4.58 -11.03
C ALA A 14 2.11 5.87 -11.29
N ARG A 15 2.24 6.41 -12.49
CA ARG A 15 1.54 7.63 -12.88
C ARG A 15 0.03 7.43 -12.89
N LEU A 16 -0.42 6.31 -13.42
CA LEU A 16 -1.84 5.98 -13.44
C LEU A 16 -2.40 5.87 -12.02
N LEU A 17 -1.72 5.13 -11.17
CA LEU A 17 -2.15 4.96 -9.78
C LEU A 17 -2.15 6.30 -9.05
N GLY A 18 -1.14 7.13 -9.28
CA GLY A 18 -1.07 8.46 -8.69
C GLY A 18 -2.23 9.33 -9.11
N ALA A 19 -2.62 9.26 -10.38
CA ALA A 19 -3.76 10.03 -10.87
C ALA A 19 -5.07 9.57 -10.23
N ILE A 20 -5.25 8.27 -10.09
CA ILE A 20 -6.45 7.72 -9.45
C ILE A 20 -6.54 8.17 -8.00
N VAL A 21 -5.44 8.09 -7.28
CA VAL A 21 -5.37 8.48 -5.87
C VAL A 21 -5.65 9.97 -5.71
N LYS A 22 -5.02 10.79 -6.55
CA LYS A 22 -5.21 12.23 -6.48
C LYS A 22 -6.64 12.63 -6.79
N ARG A 23 -7.24 11.98 -7.77
CA ARG A 23 -8.61 12.27 -8.15
C ARG A 23 -9.59 11.89 -7.05
N ALA A 24 -9.24 10.91 -6.24
CA ALA A 24 -10.06 10.49 -5.12
C ALA A 24 -9.95 11.44 -3.92
N GLY A 25 -9.07 12.42 -3.98
CA GLY A 25 -8.92 13.41 -2.91
C GLY A 25 -7.76 13.16 -1.98
N TYR A 26 -6.82 12.30 -2.36
CA TYR A 26 -5.65 11.97 -1.54
C TYR A 26 -4.37 12.50 -2.19
N GLU A 27 -3.31 12.58 -1.41
CA GLU A 27 -2.02 13.04 -1.90
C GLU A 27 -1.13 11.84 -2.20
N PRO A 28 -0.74 11.61 -3.48
CA PRO A 28 0.14 10.49 -3.81
C PRO A 28 1.60 10.84 -3.65
N LEU A 29 2.38 9.89 -3.13
CA LEU A 29 3.84 9.92 -3.19
C LEU A 29 4.27 8.65 -3.89
N ILE A 30 5.29 8.74 -4.75
CA ILE A 30 5.71 7.62 -5.57
C ILE A 30 7.10 7.16 -5.16
N ALA A 31 7.25 5.85 -4.96
CA ALA A 31 8.54 5.20 -4.76
C ALA A 31 8.74 4.18 -5.87
N ALA A 32 9.92 4.14 -6.44
CA ALA A 32 10.22 3.25 -7.56
C ALA A 32 10.58 1.84 -7.09
N ASP A 33 10.89 1.66 -5.81
CA ASP A 33 11.21 0.36 -5.25
C ASP A 33 11.01 0.40 -3.74
N GLY A 34 11.23 -0.75 -3.09
CA GLY A 34 11.00 -0.85 -1.65
C GLY A 34 11.99 -0.05 -0.81
N VAL A 35 13.21 0.11 -1.29
CA VAL A 35 14.21 0.89 -0.56
C VAL A 35 13.80 2.35 -0.52
N GLN A 36 13.38 2.89 -1.65
CA GLN A 36 12.91 4.27 -1.72
C GLN A 36 11.63 4.45 -0.89
N ALA A 37 10.77 3.42 -0.89
CA ALA A 37 9.54 3.47 -0.09
C ALA A 37 9.86 3.62 1.39
N LEU A 38 10.84 2.86 1.89
CA LEU A 38 11.24 2.97 3.30
C LEU A 38 11.79 4.36 3.62
N GLU A 39 12.55 4.95 2.71
CA GLU A 39 13.05 6.29 2.90
C GLU A 39 11.91 7.31 3.02
N LEU A 40 10.92 7.18 2.15
CA LEU A 40 9.78 8.09 2.18
C LEU A 40 8.95 7.90 3.45
N LEU A 41 8.83 6.66 3.93
CA LEU A 41 8.12 6.39 5.18
C LEU A 41 8.82 7.02 6.38
N ASP A 42 10.17 7.08 6.34
CA ASP A 42 10.93 7.69 7.43
C ASP A 42 10.78 9.21 7.48
N HIS A 43 10.57 9.84 6.35
CA HIS A 43 10.57 11.30 6.25
C HIS A 43 9.19 11.91 6.05
N ASN A 44 8.16 11.10 5.89
CA ASN A 44 6.81 11.59 5.65
C ASN A 44 5.81 10.81 6.46
N GLN A 45 4.73 11.48 6.83
CA GLN A 45 3.63 10.77 7.46
C GLN A 45 2.74 10.19 6.38
N ILE A 46 2.71 8.87 6.30
CA ILE A 46 1.97 8.14 5.27
C ILE A 46 0.80 7.43 5.93
N ASP A 47 -0.36 7.50 5.30
CA ASP A 47 -1.58 6.94 5.85
C ASP A 47 -1.93 5.57 5.28
N LEU A 48 -1.40 5.25 4.09
CA LEU A 48 -1.64 3.96 3.45
C LEU A 48 -0.55 3.70 2.42
N LEU A 49 -0.14 2.44 2.31
CA LEU A 49 0.81 2.00 1.29
C LEU A 49 0.09 1.17 0.25
N LEU A 50 0.21 1.59 -1.01
CA LEU A 50 -0.24 0.84 -2.17
C LEU A 50 1.01 0.27 -2.82
N CYS A 51 1.15 -1.05 -2.84
CA CYS A 51 2.44 -1.68 -3.11
C CYS A 51 2.34 -2.77 -4.15
N ASP A 52 3.19 -2.69 -5.16
CA ASP A 52 3.35 -3.77 -6.14
C ASP A 52 4.19 -4.89 -5.51
N VAL A 53 3.85 -6.14 -5.82
CA VAL A 53 4.61 -7.29 -5.33
C VAL A 53 6.00 -7.32 -5.96
N MET A 54 6.06 -7.16 -7.29
CA MET A 54 7.30 -7.34 -8.04
C MET A 54 7.99 -6.01 -8.28
N MET A 55 9.06 -5.77 -7.52
CA MET A 55 9.87 -4.55 -7.67
C MET A 55 11.35 -4.91 -7.54
N PRO A 56 12.24 -4.12 -8.18
CA PRO A 56 13.67 -4.33 -8.00
C PRO A 56 14.13 -3.91 -6.61
N ARG A 57 15.27 -4.41 -6.20
CA ARG A 57 15.98 -4.13 -4.95
C ARG A 57 15.26 -4.66 -3.73
N MET A 58 13.94 -4.45 -3.61
CA MET A 58 13.18 -4.96 -2.48
C MET A 58 11.75 -5.14 -2.95
N ASP A 59 11.26 -6.38 -2.95
CA ASP A 59 9.88 -6.66 -3.41
C ASP A 59 8.86 -6.25 -2.36
N GLY A 60 7.58 -6.32 -2.76
CA GLY A 60 6.50 -5.88 -1.90
C GLY A 60 6.35 -6.71 -0.63
N PHE A 61 6.63 -8.00 -0.69
CA PHE A 61 6.54 -8.85 0.49
C PHE A 61 7.61 -8.49 1.51
N THR A 62 8.84 -8.28 1.04
CA THR A 62 9.94 -7.90 1.92
C THR A 62 9.68 -6.52 2.53
N LEU A 63 9.18 -5.60 1.72
CA LEU A 63 8.82 -4.28 2.21
C LEU A 63 7.75 -4.36 3.31
N THR A 64 6.70 -5.12 3.06
CA THR A 64 5.63 -5.30 4.04
C THR A 64 6.15 -5.91 5.34
N ARG A 65 6.98 -6.95 5.23
CA ARG A 65 7.57 -7.58 6.41
C ARG A 65 8.40 -6.58 7.21
N THR A 66 9.22 -5.80 6.52
CA THR A 66 10.07 -4.80 7.17
C THR A 66 9.23 -3.79 7.94
N ILE A 67 8.14 -3.32 7.33
CA ILE A 67 7.25 -2.37 7.96
C ILE A 67 6.61 -2.98 9.21
N ARG A 68 6.13 -4.21 9.12
CA ARG A 68 5.49 -4.87 10.26
C ARG A 68 6.47 -5.16 11.39
N GLU A 69 7.69 -5.53 11.05
CA GLU A 69 8.71 -5.79 12.06
C GLU A 69 9.09 -4.53 12.84
N SER A 70 8.88 -3.37 12.25
CA SER A 70 9.13 -2.11 12.95
C SER A 70 7.99 -1.75 13.90
N GLY A 71 6.93 -2.54 13.95
CA GLY A 71 5.78 -2.28 14.82
C GLY A 71 4.70 -1.43 14.19
N SER A 72 4.85 -1.08 12.92
CA SER A 72 3.89 -0.21 12.25
C SER A 72 2.60 -0.95 11.91
N MET A 73 1.47 -0.28 12.12
CA MET A 73 0.14 -0.77 11.76
C MET A 73 -0.37 -0.13 10.47
N LEU A 74 0.54 0.41 9.66
CA LEU A 74 0.19 1.08 8.41
C LEU A 74 -0.67 0.17 7.52
N PRO A 75 -1.83 0.66 7.04
CA PRO A 75 -2.62 -0.14 6.11
C PRO A 75 -1.84 -0.37 4.81
N ILE A 76 -1.84 -1.60 4.33
CA ILE A 76 -1.10 -1.98 3.12
C ILE A 76 -2.04 -2.70 2.16
N LEU A 77 -2.18 -2.15 0.97
CA LEU A 77 -2.92 -2.76 -0.13
C LEU A 77 -1.92 -3.22 -1.18
N MET A 78 -1.89 -4.53 -1.43
CA MET A 78 -0.93 -5.14 -2.33
C MET A 78 -1.55 -5.33 -3.72
N LEU A 79 -0.80 -4.98 -4.76
CA LEU A 79 -1.20 -5.26 -6.13
C LEU A 79 -0.39 -6.43 -6.66
N THR A 80 -1.07 -7.46 -7.16
CA THR A 80 -0.43 -8.68 -7.63
C THR A 80 -0.75 -8.93 -9.11
N ALA A 81 0.11 -9.69 -9.78
CA ALA A 81 -0.18 -10.13 -11.12
C ALA A 81 -1.32 -11.15 -11.09
N LYS A 82 -2.10 -11.15 -12.15
CA LYS A 82 -3.32 -11.95 -12.23
C LYS A 82 -3.06 -13.44 -12.10
N ASP A 83 -1.90 -13.90 -12.55
CA ASP A 83 -1.57 -15.31 -12.61
C ASP A 83 -0.59 -15.75 -11.52
N MET A 84 -0.59 -15.09 -10.38
CA MET A 84 0.31 -15.42 -9.27
C MET A 84 -0.48 -15.69 -7.99
N PRO A 85 -1.24 -16.79 -7.94
CA PRO A 85 -2.09 -17.07 -6.77
C PRO A 85 -1.34 -17.30 -5.47
N GLN A 86 -0.10 -17.78 -5.54
CA GLN A 86 0.70 -17.97 -4.33
C GLN A 86 1.06 -16.67 -3.65
N ASP A 87 1.07 -15.59 -4.40
CA ASP A 87 1.39 -14.28 -3.83
C ASP A 87 0.37 -13.86 -2.78
N LYS A 88 -0.90 -14.18 -3.00
CA LYS A 88 -1.93 -13.84 -2.02
C LYS A 88 -1.67 -14.50 -0.69
N HIS A 89 -1.33 -15.79 -0.72
CA HIS A 89 -1.03 -16.52 0.50
C HIS A 89 0.18 -15.95 1.22
N THR A 90 1.25 -15.70 0.47
CA THR A 90 2.47 -15.15 1.04
C THR A 90 2.23 -13.76 1.63
N GLY A 91 1.44 -12.92 0.93
CA GLY A 91 1.14 -11.59 1.40
C GLY A 91 0.40 -11.57 2.73
N PHE A 92 -0.58 -12.44 2.90
CA PHE A 92 -1.28 -12.54 4.17
C PHE A 92 -0.36 -12.98 5.29
N ILE A 93 0.58 -13.89 4.99
CA ILE A 93 1.55 -14.32 5.97
C ILE A 93 2.43 -13.16 6.44
N VAL A 94 2.80 -12.24 5.54
CA VAL A 94 3.68 -11.13 5.89
C VAL A 94 2.93 -9.91 6.43
N GLY A 95 1.59 -9.93 6.44
CA GLY A 95 0.83 -8.88 7.10
C GLY A 95 0.19 -7.84 6.19
N THR A 96 -0.12 -8.22 4.96
CA THR A 96 -0.89 -7.37 4.05
C THR A 96 -2.34 -7.29 4.50
N ASP A 97 -2.94 -6.11 4.37
CA ASP A 97 -4.33 -5.92 4.78
C ASP A 97 -5.33 -6.29 3.69
N ASP A 98 -4.94 -6.14 2.43
CA ASP A 98 -5.83 -6.44 1.32
C ASP A 98 -5.03 -6.67 0.04
N TYR A 99 -5.67 -7.19 -0.97
CA TYR A 99 -5.09 -7.52 -2.26
C TYR A 99 -5.97 -7.08 -3.41
N MET A 100 -5.35 -6.70 -4.52
CA MET A 100 -6.03 -6.56 -5.80
C MET A 100 -5.13 -7.11 -6.89
N THR A 101 -5.74 -7.66 -7.94
CA THR A 101 -4.98 -8.09 -9.11
C THR A 101 -4.83 -6.93 -10.08
N LYS A 102 -3.71 -6.91 -10.80
CA LYS A 102 -3.45 -5.93 -11.86
C LYS A 102 -4.08 -6.39 -13.16
N PRO A 103 -4.56 -5.48 -13.99
CA PRO A 103 -4.67 -4.03 -13.71
C PRO A 103 -5.83 -3.77 -12.75
N PRO A 104 -5.68 -2.85 -11.81
CA PRO A 104 -6.75 -2.60 -10.84
C PRO A 104 -7.91 -1.86 -11.48
N ASP A 105 -9.13 -2.26 -11.12
CA ASP A 105 -10.30 -1.50 -11.47
C ASP A 105 -10.32 -0.22 -10.65
N ARG A 106 -10.52 0.92 -11.34
CA ARG A 106 -10.43 2.23 -10.67
C ARG A 106 -11.39 2.35 -9.51
N GLN A 107 -12.66 1.97 -9.72
CA GLN A 107 -13.66 2.08 -8.67
C GLN A 107 -13.35 1.17 -7.49
N GLU A 108 -12.96 -0.06 -7.79
CA GLU A 108 -12.63 -1.01 -6.74
C GLU A 108 -11.43 -0.55 -5.95
N LEU A 109 -10.40 -0.02 -6.62
CA LEU A 109 -9.21 0.47 -5.96
C LEU A 109 -9.56 1.58 -4.97
N VAL A 110 -10.35 2.55 -5.40
CA VAL A 110 -10.74 3.67 -4.54
C VAL A 110 -11.57 3.17 -3.35
N LEU A 111 -12.49 2.24 -3.59
CA LEU A 111 -13.32 1.70 -2.51
C LEU A 111 -12.48 0.96 -1.47
N ARG A 112 -11.50 0.18 -1.91
CA ARG A 112 -10.62 -0.53 -0.98
C ARG A 112 -9.74 0.42 -0.19
N ILE A 113 -9.21 1.45 -0.84
CA ILE A 113 -8.43 2.47 -0.16
C ILE A 113 -9.27 3.15 0.92
N LYS A 114 -10.48 3.56 0.58
CA LYS A 114 -11.36 4.21 1.54
C LYS A 114 -11.71 3.30 2.70
N ALA A 115 -11.94 2.02 2.43
CA ALA A 115 -12.26 1.06 3.48
C ALA A 115 -11.09 0.87 4.43
N LEU A 116 -9.89 0.76 3.91
CA LEU A 116 -8.70 0.59 4.74
C LEU A 116 -8.41 1.83 5.57
N LEU A 117 -8.59 3.00 5.01
CA LEU A 117 -8.39 4.25 5.75
C LEU A 117 -9.44 4.40 6.85
N ARG A 118 -10.67 4.00 6.58
CA ARG A 118 -11.74 4.05 7.60
C ARG A 118 -11.43 3.13 8.76
N LEU A 119 -10.97 1.91 8.47
CA LEU A 119 -10.61 0.96 9.52
C LEU A 119 -9.45 1.48 10.36
N SER A 120 -8.48 2.12 9.72
CA SER A 120 -7.36 2.70 10.42
C SER A 120 -7.81 3.80 11.37
N LEU A 121 -8.72 4.66 10.93
CA LEU A 121 -9.25 5.74 11.76
C LEU A 121 -10.04 5.20 12.95
N ILE A 122 -10.86 4.19 12.72
CA ILE A 122 -11.62 3.55 13.79
C ILE A 122 -10.66 2.97 14.82
N HIS A 123 -9.62 2.30 14.36
CA HIS A 123 -8.63 1.70 15.24
C HIS A 123 -7.92 2.76 16.08
N ILE A 124 -7.54 3.88 15.46
CA ILE A 124 -6.83 4.95 16.14
C ILE A 124 -7.73 5.67 17.14
N SER A 125 -8.97 5.93 16.77
CA SER A 125 -9.88 6.71 17.59
C SER A 125 -10.57 5.92 18.68
N GLU A 126 -10.45 4.60 18.64
CA GLU A 126 -11.05 3.76 19.66
C GLU A 126 -10.31 3.93 20.98
N PRO A 127 -11.01 4.10 22.10
CA PRO A 127 -10.31 4.29 23.37
C PRO A 127 -9.46 3.07 23.72
N THR A 128 -8.34 3.35 24.36
CA THR A 128 -7.45 2.30 24.81
C THR A 128 -8.14 1.42 25.81
N ARG A 129 -8.08 0.12 25.63
CA ARG A 129 -8.65 -0.81 26.58
C ARG A 129 -7.70 -1.01 27.75
N PRO A 130 -8.21 -1.01 28.95
CA PRO A 130 -7.37 -1.33 30.11
C PRO A 130 -6.93 -2.79 30.10
#